data_0a3f340b07c5cdf119afe888faa4b9f1
#
_entry.id   0a3f340b07c5cdf119afe888faa4b9f1
#
_cell.length_a   1.000
_cell.length_b   1.000
_cell.length_c   1.000
_cell.angle_alpha   90.00
_cell.angle_beta   90.00
_cell.angle_gamma   90.00
#
_symmetry.space_group_name_H-M   'P 1'
#
loop_
_entity.id
_entity.type
_entity.pdbx_description
1 polymer ?
#
loop_
_entity_poly.entity_id
_entity_poly.type
_entity_poly.pdbx_seq_one_letter_code
_entity_poly.pdbx_strand_id
1 'polypeptide(L)'
;MEVKIGKSTLAIVEGDITKEETDAIVNAANSGLRGGGGVDGAIHRAGGPSILEECRKIGHCPTGQAVITTGGNLKARHVIHTVGPVWSGGGRNEAGLLKSAYLESLKLASKKGLKSVSFPAISTGVYGYPLNEAARVALETAIDYLEEHQEIELVRFVLFGKPMFDVFAEQLKKRI
;
A
#
# COMPACT_ATOMS: atom_id res chain seq x y z
N MET A 1 -2.69 -12.12 -11.62
CA MET A 1 -1.69 -13.14 -11.24
C MET A 1 -1.79 -13.38 -9.74
N GLU A 2 -1.88 -14.62 -9.32
CA GLU A 2 -2.04 -14.99 -7.92
C GLU A 2 -1.05 -16.06 -7.53
N VAL A 3 -0.63 -16.04 -6.26
CA VAL A 3 0.22 -17.07 -5.67
C VAL A 3 -0.26 -17.35 -4.25
N LYS A 4 -0.21 -18.62 -3.84
CA LYS A 4 -0.52 -19.03 -2.47
C LYS A 4 0.74 -18.93 -1.61
N ILE A 5 0.57 -18.37 -0.41
CA ILE A 5 1.62 -18.31 0.62
C ILE A 5 1.00 -18.91 1.88
N GLY A 6 1.20 -20.22 2.07
CA GLY A 6 0.47 -20.95 3.09
C GLY A 6 -1.02 -20.92 2.80
N LYS A 7 -1.81 -20.42 3.75
CA LYS A 7 -3.27 -20.25 3.61
C LYS A 7 -3.64 -18.91 2.99
N SER A 8 -2.68 -17.99 2.86
CA SER A 8 -2.92 -16.65 2.33
C SER A 8 -2.75 -16.62 0.83
N THR A 9 -3.32 -15.60 0.20
CA THR A 9 -3.16 -15.34 -1.24
C THR A 9 -2.53 -13.98 -1.44
N LEU A 10 -1.54 -13.91 -2.32
CA LEU A 10 -0.99 -12.67 -2.82
C LEU A 10 -1.36 -12.53 -4.28
N ALA A 11 -1.97 -11.42 -4.65
CA ALA A 11 -2.43 -11.17 -6.01
C ALA A 11 -1.83 -9.88 -6.56
N ILE A 12 -1.60 -9.87 -7.87
CA ILE A 12 -1.21 -8.67 -8.62
C ILE A 12 -2.28 -8.47 -9.69
N VAL A 13 -2.88 -7.28 -9.70
CA VAL A 13 -3.94 -6.93 -10.65
C VAL A 13 -3.70 -5.55 -11.23
N GLU A 14 -4.20 -5.33 -12.44
CA GLU A 14 -4.27 -4.01 -13.05
C GLU A 14 -5.65 -3.43 -12.74
N GLY A 15 -5.69 -2.21 -12.21
CA GLY A 15 -6.98 -1.61 -11.87
C GLY A 15 -6.86 -0.30 -11.10
N ASP A 16 -8.00 0.11 -10.56
CA ASP A 16 -8.17 1.33 -9.77
C ASP A 16 -8.40 0.93 -8.31
N ILE A 17 -7.47 1.29 -7.45
CA ILE A 17 -7.53 0.90 -6.03
C ILE A 17 -8.76 1.46 -5.31
N THR A 18 -9.33 2.58 -5.78
CA THR A 18 -10.53 3.16 -5.16
C THR A 18 -11.78 2.29 -5.36
N LYS A 19 -11.72 1.31 -6.23
CA LYS A 19 -12.83 0.38 -6.50
C LYS A 19 -12.67 -0.95 -5.78
N GLU A 20 -11.60 -1.14 -5.05
CA GLU A 20 -11.33 -2.37 -4.32
C GLU A 20 -12.29 -2.55 -3.15
N GLU A 21 -12.61 -3.82 -2.85
CA GLU A 21 -13.57 -4.20 -1.81
C GLU A 21 -12.90 -4.94 -0.64
N THR A 22 -11.57 -4.94 -0.59
CA THR A 22 -10.82 -5.47 0.54
C THR A 22 -11.17 -4.71 1.82
N ASP A 23 -10.88 -5.28 2.97
CA ASP A 23 -11.18 -4.64 4.27
C ASP A 23 -10.53 -3.27 4.38
N ALA A 24 -9.32 -3.12 3.86
CA ALA A 24 -8.64 -1.83 3.77
C ALA A 24 -7.99 -1.66 2.41
N ILE A 25 -7.92 -0.42 1.94
CA ILE A 25 -6.99 -0.03 0.89
C ILE A 25 -5.91 0.85 1.51
N VAL A 26 -4.71 0.80 0.94
CA VAL A 26 -3.57 1.59 1.42
C VAL A 26 -3.42 2.81 0.53
N ASN A 27 -3.24 3.96 1.17
CA ASN A 27 -2.99 5.23 0.53
C ASN A 27 -1.51 5.58 0.65
N ALA A 28 -0.90 6.00 -0.45
CA ALA A 28 0.44 6.57 -0.47
C ALA A 28 0.31 8.06 -0.12
N ALA A 29 0.36 8.37 1.17
CA ALA A 29 0.10 9.70 1.71
C ALA A 29 1.37 10.54 1.82
N ASN A 30 1.20 11.83 2.06
CA ASN A 30 2.27 12.69 2.54
C ASN A 30 2.29 12.72 4.07
N SER A 31 3.39 13.15 4.66
CA SER A 31 3.55 13.14 6.13
C SER A 31 2.58 14.06 6.86
N GLY A 32 2.10 15.11 6.21
CA GLY A 32 1.09 16.00 6.79
C GLY A 32 -0.33 15.49 6.69
N LEU A 33 -0.56 14.36 6.01
CA LEU A 33 -1.89 13.76 5.81
C LEU A 33 -2.91 14.74 5.20
N ARG A 34 -2.45 15.56 4.25
CA ARG A 34 -3.23 16.70 3.73
C ARG A 34 -3.98 16.39 2.44
N GLY A 35 -3.85 15.18 1.91
CA GLY A 35 -4.28 14.87 0.56
C GLY A 35 -3.27 15.39 -0.46
N GLY A 36 -3.54 15.17 -1.74
CA GLY A 36 -2.64 15.57 -2.80
C GLY A 36 -3.12 15.06 -4.14
N GLY A 37 -2.17 14.80 -5.04
CA GLY A 37 -2.45 14.23 -6.35
C GLY A 37 -2.30 12.72 -6.38
N GLY A 38 -2.30 12.13 -7.58
CA GLY A 38 -2.13 10.71 -7.77
C GLY A 38 -3.14 9.85 -7.02
N VAL A 39 -2.68 8.76 -6.46
CA VAL A 39 -3.51 7.82 -5.68
C VAL A 39 -4.14 8.50 -4.45
N ASP A 40 -3.38 9.34 -3.77
CA ASP A 40 -3.86 10.10 -2.60
C ASP A 40 -5.08 10.96 -2.97
N GLY A 41 -4.97 11.73 -4.04
CA GLY A 41 -6.08 12.55 -4.53
C GLY A 41 -7.28 11.71 -4.95
N ALA A 42 -7.06 10.60 -5.64
CA ALA A 42 -8.12 9.70 -6.08
C ALA A 42 -8.89 9.11 -4.88
N ILE A 43 -8.19 8.68 -3.84
CA ILE A 43 -8.80 8.11 -2.64
C ILE A 43 -9.64 9.15 -1.91
N HIS A 44 -9.13 10.38 -1.73
CA HIS A 44 -9.89 11.43 -1.07
C HIS A 44 -11.12 11.84 -1.87
N ARG A 45 -11.03 11.92 -3.21
CA ARG A 45 -12.19 12.23 -4.05
C ARG A 45 -13.26 11.14 -3.98
N ALA A 46 -12.86 9.88 -4.07
CA ALA A 46 -13.80 8.76 -4.06
C ALA A 46 -14.41 8.53 -2.67
N GLY A 47 -13.61 8.71 -1.62
CA GLY A 47 -14.04 8.47 -0.24
C GLY A 47 -14.82 9.61 0.41
N GLY A 48 -14.70 10.81 -0.13
CA GLY A 48 -15.39 11.98 0.41
C GLY A 48 -14.68 12.58 1.61
N PRO A 49 -15.25 13.64 2.20
CA PRO A 49 -14.57 14.50 3.18
C PRO A 49 -14.28 13.84 4.53
N SER A 50 -14.98 12.77 4.89
CA SER A 50 -14.78 12.14 6.21
C SER A 50 -13.38 11.57 6.39
N ILE A 51 -12.73 11.13 5.31
CA ILE A 51 -11.35 10.62 5.37
C ILE A 51 -10.41 11.74 5.79
N LEU A 52 -10.50 12.90 5.13
CA LEU A 52 -9.63 14.03 5.43
C LEU A 52 -9.90 14.59 6.86
N GLU A 53 -11.14 14.57 7.31
CA GLU A 53 -11.47 14.96 8.67
C GLU A 53 -10.74 14.10 9.70
N GLU A 54 -10.73 12.79 9.51
CA GLU A 54 -9.99 11.89 10.41
C GLU A 54 -8.49 12.09 10.30
N CYS A 55 -7.98 12.30 9.08
CA CYS A 55 -6.56 12.62 8.87
C CYS A 55 -6.15 13.88 9.64
N ARG A 56 -6.98 14.91 9.64
CA ARG A 56 -6.70 16.14 10.38
C ARG A 56 -6.61 15.93 11.88
N LYS A 57 -7.43 15.05 12.44
CA LYS A 57 -7.39 14.69 13.85
C LYS A 57 -6.11 13.94 14.22
N ILE A 58 -5.62 13.09 13.31
CA ILE A 58 -4.33 12.39 13.49
C ILE A 58 -3.17 13.36 13.34
N GLY A 59 -3.22 14.23 12.33
CA GLY A 59 -2.33 15.37 12.13
C GLY A 59 -1.04 15.10 11.39
N HIS A 60 -0.39 13.96 11.61
CA HIS A 60 0.92 13.69 11.04
C HIS A 60 1.20 12.18 11.01
N CYS A 61 1.92 11.75 9.98
CA CYS A 61 2.42 10.37 9.87
C CYS A 61 3.86 10.42 9.36
N PRO A 62 4.85 10.00 10.15
CA PRO A 62 6.25 9.99 9.69
C PRO A 62 6.47 9.03 8.53
N THR A 63 7.49 9.31 7.72
CA THR A 63 7.90 8.40 6.65
C THR A 63 8.19 7.00 7.21
N GLY A 64 7.65 5.97 6.56
CA GLY A 64 7.80 4.58 6.98
C GLY A 64 6.77 4.11 8.01
N GLN A 65 5.90 4.99 8.50
CA GLN A 65 4.84 4.64 9.44
C GLN A 65 3.48 4.57 8.76
N ALA A 66 2.47 4.14 9.48
CA ALA A 66 1.12 4.01 8.95
C ALA A 66 0.08 4.38 10.01
N VAL A 67 -1.03 4.97 9.55
CA VAL A 67 -2.20 5.29 10.38
C VAL A 67 -3.46 4.83 9.66
N ILE A 68 -4.56 4.67 10.36
CA ILE A 68 -5.80 4.16 9.79
C ILE A 68 -6.96 5.14 10.01
N THR A 69 -7.81 5.27 8.99
CA THR A 69 -9.04 6.07 9.04
C THR A 69 -10.21 5.25 8.49
N THR A 70 -11.40 5.85 8.56
CA THR A 70 -12.56 5.34 7.83
C THR A 70 -12.30 5.30 6.33
N GLY A 71 -13.00 4.45 5.62
CA GLY A 71 -13.04 4.44 4.14
C GLY A 71 -14.06 5.43 3.56
N GLY A 72 -14.86 6.09 4.41
CA GLY A 72 -15.89 7.01 3.93
C GLY A 72 -16.84 6.35 2.94
N ASN A 73 -16.94 6.90 1.74
CA ASN A 73 -17.83 6.40 0.68
C ASN A 73 -17.20 5.26 -0.15
N LEU A 74 -15.96 4.87 0.14
CA LEU A 74 -15.32 3.76 -0.54
C LEU A 74 -16.00 2.44 -0.17
N LYS A 75 -15.83 1.42 -1.04
CA LYS A 75 -16.28 0.06 -0.70
C LYS A 75 -15.44 -0.56 0.40
N ALA A 76 -14.13 -0.25 0.43
CA ALA A 76 -13.27 -0.64 1.54
C ALA A 76 -13.69 0.11 2.80
N ARG A 77 -13.78 -0.60 3.91
CA ARG A 77 -14.22 -0.01 5.19
C ARG A 77 -13.19 0.92 5.80
N HIS A 78 -11.93 0.73 5.48
CA HIS A 78 -10.81 1.49 6.06
C HIS A 78 -9.83 1.92 4.99
N VAL A 79 -9.15 3.04 5.26
CA VAL A 79 -7.95 3.44 4.53
C VAL A 79 -6.77 3.42 5.49
N ILE A 80 -5.73 2.72 5.13
CA ILE A 80 -4.45 2.76 5.83
C ILE A 80 -3.57 3.75 5.07
N HIS A 81 -3.19 4.83 5.73
CA HIS A 81 -2.33 5.87 5.15
C HIS A 81 -0.90 5.59 5.57
N THR A 82 -0.03 5.40 4.61
CA THR A 82 1.41 5.21 4.87
C THR A 82 2.21 6.17 4.01
N VAL A 83 3.38 6.56 4.51
CA VAL A 83 4.23 7.55 3.85
C VAL A 83 5.50 6.85 3.38
N GLY A 84 5.63 6.69 2.07
CA GLY A 84 6.84 6.16 1.47
C GLY A 84 7.93 7.22 1.37
N PRO A 85 9.19 6.81 1.18
CA PRO A 85 10.29 7.75 1.02
C PRO A 85 10.29 8.41 -0.35
N VAL A 86 10.83 9.64 -0.40
CA VAL A 86 11.21 10.27 -1.66
C VAL A 86 12.55 9.67 -2.09
N TRP A 87 12.65 9.28 -3.35
CA TRP A 87 13.90 8.72 -3.87
C TRP A 87 14.96 9.80 -4.01
N SER A 88 16.14 9.56 -3.45
CA SER A 88 17.27 10.48 -3.48
C SER A 88 18.57 9.72 -3.79
N GLY A 89 18.52 8.75 -4.70
CA GLY A 89 19.68 8.00 -5.17
C GLY A 89 19.99 6.70 -4.41
N GLY A 90 19.21 6.36 -3.38
CA GLY A 90 19.37 5.11 -2.63
C GLY A 90 20.29 5.17 -1.42
N GLY A 91 20.90 6.33 -1.16
CA GLY A 91 21.85 6.50 -0.04
C GLY A 91 21.23 6.98 1.27
N ARG A 92 19.91 7.16 1.34
CA ARG A 92 19.21 7.69 2.51
C ARG A 92 18.26 6.68 3.16
N ASN A 93 18.63 5.41 3.10
CA ASN A 93 17.83 4.30 3.65
C ASN A 93 16.42 4.20 3.02
N GLU A 94 16.30 4.57 1.75
CA GLU A 94 15.00 4.53 1.08
C GLU A 94 14.44 3.11 1.03
N ALA A 95 15.29 2.09 0.80
CA ALA A 95 14.83 0.70 0.80
C ALA A 95 14.26 0.29 2.14
N GLY A 96 14.91 0.65 3.24
CA GLY A 96 14.41 0.37 4.59
C GLY A 96 13.13 1.11 4.92
N LEU A 97 13.01 2.36 4.48
CA LEU A 97 11.80 3.16 4.69
C LEU A 97 10.62 2.66 3.86
N LEU A 98 10.88 2.25 2.62
CA LEU A 98 9.83 1.67 1.78
C LEU A 98 9.34 0.34 2.36
N LYS A 99 10.27 -0.53 2.78
CA LYS A 99 9.94 -1.76 3.47
C LYS A 99 9.08 -1.49 4.70
N SER A 100 9.46 -0.50 5.51
CA SER A 100 8.72 -0.11 6.71
C SER A 100 7.30 0.34 6.38
N ALA A 101 7.12 1.11 5.30
CA ALA A 101 5.79 1.57 4.90
C ALA A 101 4.85 0.38 4.61
N TYR A 102 5.31 -0.62 3.87
CA TYR A 102 4.53 -1.82 3.62
C TYR A 102 4.32 -2.65 4.89
N LEU A 103 5.39 -2.85 5.65
CA LEU A 103 5.35 -3.68 6.86
C LEU A 103 4.43 -3.08 7.93
N GLU A 104 4.55 -1.79 8.21
CA GLU A 104 3.71 -1.13 9.22
C GLU A 104 2.24 -1.09 8.81
N SER A 105 1.96 -1.00 7.51
CA SER A 105 0.59 -1.11 6.99
C SER A 105 0.01 -2.49 7.27
N LEU A 106 0.77 -3.56 7.02
CA LEU A 106 0.33 -4.92 7.29
C LEU A 106 0.15 -5.20 8.78
N LYS A 107 1.08 -4.73 9.61
CA LYS A 107 0.99 -4.84 11.06
C LYS A 107 -0.27 -4.15 11.59
N LEU A 108 -0.58 -2.97 11.08
CA LEU A 108 -1.76 -2.22 11.47
C LEU A 108 -3.04 -2.96 11.08
N ALA A 109 -3.07 -3.54 9.87
CA ALA A 109 -4.19 -4.36 9.42
C ALA A 109 -4.41 -5.56 10.35
N SER A 110 -3.34 -6.29 10.70
CA SER A 110 -3.40 -7.41 11.63
C SER A 110 -3.91 -6.98 13.00
N LYS A 111 -3.40 -5.88 13.52
CA LYS A 111 -3.80 -5.33 14.82
C LYS A 111 -5.28 -4.99 14.87
N LYS A 112 -5.84 -4.53 13.75
CA LYS A 112 -7.26 -4.16 13.64
C LYS A 112 -8.15 -5.35 13.27
N GLY A 113 -7.60 -6.54 13.13
CA GLY A 113 -8.36 -7.73 12.77
C GLY A 113 -8.83 -7.77 11.32
N LEU A 114 -8.21 -6.98 10.44
CA LEU A 114 -8.54 -6.98 9.02
C LEU A 114 -7.92 -8.19 8.33
N LYS A 115 -8.60 -8.71 7.33
CA LYS A 115 -8.19 -9.95 6.64
C LYS A 115 -7.71 -9.75 5.23
N SER A 116 -8.01 -8.60 4.64
CA SER A 116 -7.64 -8.32 3.25
C SER A 116 -7.21 -6.87 3.08
N VAL A 117 -6.15 -6.68 2.30
CA VAL A 117 -5.52 -5.36 2.11
C VAL A 117 -5.12 -5.21 0.65
N SER A 118 -5.45 -4.06 0.05
CA SER A 118 -5.01 -3.70 -1.29
C SER A 118 -3.98 -2.57 -1.22
N PHE A 119 -2.87 -2.73 -1.92
CA PHE A 119 -1.76 -1.79 -1.94
C PHE A 119 -1.57 -1.15 -3.31
N PRO A 120 -1.20 0.14 -3.36
CA PRO A 120 -0.66 0.75 -4.58
C PRO A 120 0.86 0.50 -4.65
N ALA A 121 1.48 0.94 -5.74
CA ALA A 121 2.95 0.96 -5.85
C ALA A 121 3.50 2.20 -5.13
N ILE A 122 3.75 2.08 -3.83
CA ILE A 122 4.19 3.19 -2.98
C ILE A 122 5.51 3.79 -3.47
N SER A 123 5.62 5.13 -3.44
CA SER A 123 6.80 5.94 -3.82
C SER A 123 7.16 5.95 -5.30
N THR A 124 6.43 5.27 -6.18
CA THR A 124 6.80 5.15 -7.61
C THR A 124 6.27 6.27 -8.50
N GLY A 125 5.41 7.12 -7.97
CA GLY A 125 4.90 8.30 -8.70
C GLY A 125 5.85 9.47 -8.56
N VAL A 126 5.34 10.57 -8.02
CA VAL A 126 6.09 11.83 -7.85
C VAL A 126 7.38 11.64 -7.04
N TYR A 127 7.38 10.70 -6.08
CA TYR A 127 8.55 10.42 -5.26
C TYR A 127 9.70 9.73 -6.01
N GLY A 128 9.45 9.24 -7.23
CA GLY A 128 10.50 8.82 -8.15
C GLY A 128 11.27 7.55 -7.82
N TYR A 129 10.78 6.71 -6.94
CA TYR A 129 11.43 5.45 -6.62
C TYR A 129 11.50 4.57 -7.88
N PRO A 130 12.68 3.99 -8.21
CA PRO A 130 12.81 3.11 -9.38
C PRO A 130 11.84 1.92 -9.28
N LEU A 131 11.03 1.72 -10.31
CA LEU A 131 9.90 0.81 -10.28
C LEU A 131 10.29 -0.64 -10.02
N ASN A 132 11.36 -1.14 -10.66
CA ASN A 132 11.82 -2.52 -10.43
C ASN A 132 12.22 -2.77 -8.98
N GLU A 133 12.95 -1.84 -8.39
CA GLU A 133 13.41 -1.94 -7.00
C GLU A 133 12.24 -1.80 -6.03
N ALA A 134 11.32 -0.88 -6.32
CA ALA A 134 10.13 -0.70 -5.49
C ALA A 134 9.26 -1.96 -5.50
N ALA A 135 9.06 -2.58 -6.66
CA ALA A 135 8.30 -3.82 -6.76
C ALA A 135 8.97 -4.95 -5.98
N ARG A 136 10.29 -5.06 -6.05
CA ARG A 136 11.04 -6.06 -5.30
C ARG A 136 10.82 -5.90 -3.79
N VAL A 137 10.99 -4.68 -3.27
CA VAL A 137 10.81 -4.40 -1.84
C VAL A 137 9.38 -4.70 -1.40
N ALA A 138 8.40 -4.27 -2.18
CA ALA A 138 6.98 -4.50 -1.88
C ALA A 138 6.64 -5.98 -1.80
N LEU A 139 7.06 -6.75 -2.79
CA LEU A 139 6.76 -8.19 -2.86
C LEU A 139 7.50 -8.98 -1.79
N GLU A 140 8.79 -8.72 -1.58
CA GLU A 140 9.55 -9.38 -0.51
C GLU A 140 8.92 -9.14 0.85
N THR A 141 8.54 -7.90 1.14
CA THR A 141 7.94 -7.55 2.42
C THR A 141 6.60 -8.26 2.63
N ALA A 142 5.74 -8.26 1.60
CA ALA A 142 4.44 -8.92 1.70
C ALA A 142 4.56 -10.43 1.82
N ILE A 143 5.45 -11.04 1.04
CA ILE A 143 5.67 -12.50 1.09
C ILE A 143 6.19 -12.91 2.47
N ASP A 144 7.22 -12.24 2.97
CA ASP A 144 7.78 -12.55 4.29
C ASP A 144 6.75 -12.39 5.39
N TYR A 145 5.95 -11.33 5.33
CA TYR A 145 4.90 -11.09 6.32
C TYR A 145 3.84 -12.19 6.29
N LEU A 146 3.36 -12.55 5.11
CA LEU A 146 2.31 -13.57 4.96
C LEU A 146 2.77 -14.97 5.36
N GLU A 147 4.05 -15.29 5.22
CA GLU A 147 4.60 -16.57 5.68
C GLU A 147 4.44 -16.75 7.19
N GLU A 148 4.48 -15.66 7.95
CA GLU A 148 4.39 -15.69 9.41
C GLU A 148 3.03 -15.22 9.95
N HIS A 149 2.19 -14.60 9.12
CA HIS A 149 0.94 -13.96 9.55
C HIS A 149 -0.22 -14.37 8.65
N GLN A 150 -0.72 -15.61 8.85
CA GLN A 150 -1.80 -16.17 8.05
C GLN A 150 -3.18 -15.59 8.38
N GLU A 151 -3.28 -14.74 9.41
CA GLU A 151 -4.50 -13.99 9.72
C GLU A 151 -4.84 -12.98 8.62
N ILE A 152 -3.87 -12.48 7.87
CA ILE A 152 -4.09 -11.72 6.64
C ILE A 152 -4.29 -12.76 5.52
N GLU A 153 -5.52 -12.88 5.04
CA GLU A 153 -5.88 -13.91 4.06
C GLU A 153 -5.57 -13.51 2.63
N LEU A 154 -5.57 -12.19 2.35
CA LEU A 154 -5.41 -11.68 1.00
C LEU A 154 -4.65 -10.36 1.01
N VAL A 155 -3.59 -10.30 0.21
CA VAL A 155 -2.91 -9.04 -0.15
C VAL A 155 -2.99 -8.87 -1.66
N ARG A 156 -3.50 -7.73 -2.11
CA ARG A 156 -3.62 -7.39 -3.53
C ARG A 156 -2.76 -6.17 -3.83
N PHE A 157 -1.87 -6.29 -4.81
CA PHE A 157 -1.19 -5.13 -5.38
C PHE A 157 -2.00 -4.67 -6.58
N VAL A 158 -2.55 -3.46 -6.51
CA VAL A 158 -3.42 -2.90 -7.54
C VAL A 158 -2.66 -1.83 -8.29
N LEU A 159 -2.26 -2.16 -9.51
CA LEU A 159 -1.38 -1.33 -10.31
C LEU A 159 -2.18 -0.55 -11.34
N PHE A 160 -1.93 0.74 -11.41
CA PHE A 160 -2.60 1.61 -12.37
C PHE A 160 -1.83 1.60 -13.69
N GLY A 161 -2.24 0.68 -14.56
CA GLY A 161 -1.66 0.55 -15.91
C GLY A 161 -0.80 -0.70 -16.09
N LYS A 162 -0.78 -1.19 -17.33
CA LYS A 162 -0.08 -2.41 -17.71
C LYS A 162 1.43 -2.38 -17.47
N PRO A 163 2.16 -1.27 -17.73
CA PRO A 163 3.60 -1.24 -17.47
C PRO A 163 3.96 -1.55 -16.02
N MET A 164 3.24 -0.99 -15.06
CA MET A 164 3.46 -1.28 -13.64
C MET A 164 3.11 -2.72 -13.31
N PHE A 165 1.97 -3.21 -13.83
CA PHE A 165 1.57 -4.60 -13.65
C PHE A 165 2.65 -5.55 -14.14
N ASP A 166 3.19 -5.32 -15.32
CA ASP A 166 4.21 -6.18 -15.92
C ASP A 166 5.47 -6.24 -15.05
N VAL A 167 5.89 -5.11 -14.50
CA VAL A 167 7.07 -5.06 -13.62
C VAL A 167 6.83 -5.85 -12.33
N PHE A 168 5.70 -5.67 -11.68
CA PHE A 168 5.35 -6.43 -10.48
C PHE A 168 5.24 -7.93 -10.77
N ALA A 169 4.58 -8.29 -11.87
CA ALA A 169 4.43 -9.69 -12.27
C ALA A 169 5.79 -10.36 -12.52
N GLU A 170 6.70 -9.66 -13.20
CA GLU A 170 8.04 -10.17 -13.44
C GLU A 170 8.83 -10.35 -12.15
N GLN A 171 8.76 -9.39 -11.23
CA GLN A 171 9.42 -9.51 -9.94
C GLN A 171 8.83 -10.66 -9.10
N LEU A 172 7.53 -10.87 -9.17
CA LEU A 172 6.91 -11.99 -8.46
C LEU A 172 7.38 -13.34 -9.01
N LYS A 173 7.48 -13.48 -10.34
CA LYS A 173 7.97 -14.71 -10.99
C LYS A 173 9.38 -15.11 -10.54
N LYS A 174 10.20 -14.15 -10.16
CA LYS A 174 11.56 -14.41 -9.67
C LYS A 174 11.58 -15.04 -8.28
N ARG A 175 10.44 -15.04 -7.57
CA ARG A 175 10.34 -15.47 -6.17
C ARG A 175 9.51 -16.73 -5.96
N ILE A 176 8.89 -17.22 -7.01
CA ILE A 176 8.03 -18.41 -6.96
C ILE A 176 8.56 -19.55 -7.81
#